data_9198a271253360102e0327aff30e3851
#
_entry.id   9198a271253360102e0327aff30e3851
#
_cell.length_a   1.000
_cell.length_b   1.000
_cell.length_c   1.000
_cell.angle_alpha   90.00
_cell.angle_beta   90.00
_cell.angle_gamma   90.00
#
_symmetry.space_group_name_H-M   'P 1'
#
loop_
_entity.id
_entity.type
_entity.pdbx_description
1 polymer ?
#
loop_
_entity_poly.entity_id
_entity_poly.type
_entity_poly.pdbx_seq_one_letter_code
_entity_poly.pdbx_strand_id
1 'polypeptide(L)'
;GLHLHENLALSFSLAQDFLEMRETGRKCVLDASLNGMGRVPGNLCMELIMDYMNKNYEKKYDINQVLDAIQEHILPIRQQESWGYSTEYFLSAKHNLHRNYAEYLQKKGTLTSRDMNQILKMIPEKKKAAFDAETAEKLYRKYENRKVDDGGVLSQLAEEFGGRRAVVLAPGKSLEEGWKKVRSYIRKEGAIPVSANFYFDEQEGGYAFFSNARRYEEYKTSRKQRSNVILTSNVSGEYGFGDLVINYDRLAYGEKSYSANCGILLLRLLGLLGVKEVALAGFDGYEEGKENYLAGYFGEVYGACAGDNRQIARWLTEIREQMKLTFLTPSRYEEEMR
;
A
#
# COMPACT_ATOMS: atom_id res chain seq x y z
N GLY A 1 30.83 -11.70 -23.04
CA GLY A 1 30.08 -10.46 -22.75
C GLY A 1 29.58 -10.40 -21.33
N LEU A 2 29.20 -9.22 -20.87
CA LEU A 2 28.63 -8.98 -19.56
C LEU A 2 27.31 -8.22 -19.71
N HIS A 3 26.27 -8.74 -19.09
CA HIS A 3 24.95 -8.12 -18.99
C HIS A 3 24.61 -7.89 -17.52
N LEU A 4 24.26 -6.66 -17.14
CA LEU A 4 24.09 -6.24 -15.75
C LEU A 4 22.75 -5.55 -15.54
N HIS A 5 22.17 -5.77 -14.35
CA HIS A 5 20.95 -5.13 -13.88
C HIS A 5 21.21 -4.25 -12.67
N GLU A 6 20.35 -3.23 -12.46
CA GLU A 6 20.47 -2.21 -11.41
C GLU A 6 19.82 -2.57 -10.06
N ASN A 7 19.70 -3.86 -9.72
CA ASN A 7 19.09 -4.30 -8.46
C ASN A 7 19.71 -3.67 -7.20
N LEU A 8 21.05 -3.52 -7.22
CA LEU A 8 21.83 -2.99 -6.10
C LEU A 8 22.55 -1.68 -6.45
N ALA A 9 22.21 -1.04 -7.57
CA ALA A 9 22.87 0.16 -8.08
C ALA A 9 24.39 -0.03 -8.30
N LEU A 10 24.81 -1.22 -8.71
CA LEU A 10 26.22 -1.59 -8.88
C LEU A 10 26.63 -1.87 -10.33
N SER A 11 25.71 -1.76 -11.30
CA SER A 11 25.99 -2.16 -12.68
C SER A 11 27.17 -1.41 -13.28
N PHE A 12 27.29 -0.11 -13.01
CA PHE A 12 28.37 0.72 -13.51
C PHE A 12 29.72 0.32 -12.89
N SER A 13 29.81 0.12 -11.59
CA SER A 13 31.05 -0.30 -10.91
C SER A 13 31.50 -1.69 -11.37
N LEU A 14 30.56 -2.64 -11.47
CA LEU A 14 30.87 -3.98 -11.95
C LEU A 14 31.34 -3.99 -13.44
N ALA A 15 30.79 -3.09 -14.26
CA ALA A 15 31.25 -2.93 -15.64
C ALA A 15 32.65 -2.35 -15.70
N GLN A 16 33.03 -1.41 -14.82
CA GLN A 16 34.39 -0.88 -14.70
C GLN A 16 35.35 -1.99 -14.29
N ASP A 17 35.06 -2.72 -13.21
CA ASP A 17 35.89 -3.85 -12.75
C ASP A 17 36.09 -4.88 -13.86
N PHE A 18 34.99 -5.23 -14.56
CA PHE A 18 35.10 -6.17 -15.70
C PHE A 18 36.04 -5.69 -16.80
N LEU A 19 36.01 -4.40 -17.13
CA LEU A 19 36.92 -3.82 -18.13
C LEU A 19 38.37 -3.79 -17.64
N GLU A 20 38.61 -3.54 -16.37
CA GLU A 20 39.93 -3.51 -15.75
C GLU A 20 40.55 -4.91 -15.62
N MET A 21 39.71 -5.91 -15.26
CA MET A 21 40.14 -7.30 -15.07
C MET A 21 40.33 -8.09 -16.37
N ARG A 22 39.93 -7.52 -17.51
CA ARG A 22 40.05 -8.23 -18.80
C ARG A 22 41.48 -8.49 -19.18
N GLU A 23 41.76 -9.67 -19.73
CA GLU A 23 43.05 -10.02 -20.32
C GLU A 23 43.33 -9.17 -21.54
N THR A 24 44.59 -8.71 -21.70
CA THR A 24 45.04 -7.94 -22.85
C THR A 24 44.83 -8.72 -24.16
N GLY A 25 44.19 -8.08 -25.14
CA GLY A 25 43.91 -8.70 -26.45
C GLY A 25 42.60 -9.47 -26.56
N ARG A 26 41.89 -9.71 -25.45
CA ARG A 26 40.58 -10.37 -25.49
C ARG A 26 39.48 -9.37 -25.85
N LYS A 27 38.65 -9.73 -26.83
CA LYS A 27 37.46 -8.94 -27.18
C LYS A 27 36.39 -9.12 -26.08
N CYS A 28 35.86 -8.01 -25.54
CA CYS A 28 34.81 -7.97 -24.55
C CYS A 28 33.61 -7.23 -25.11
N VAL A 29 32.42 -7.63 -24.67
CA VAL A 29 31.16 -6.97 -24.99
C VAL A 29 30.48 -6.62 -23.67
N LEU A 30 30.00 -5.40 -23.55
CA LEU A 30 29.15 -4.93 -22.48
C LEU A 30 27.76 -4.61 -23.05
N ASP A 31 26.73 -5.20 -22.48
CA ASP A 31 25.36 -4.83 -22.80
C ASP A 31 24.96 -3.62 -21.92
N ALA A 32 24.51 -2.57 -22.59
CA ALA A 32 24.03 -1.36 -21.94
C ALA A 32 22.83 -0.79 -22.71
N SER A 33 22.03 0.03 -22.06
CA SER A 33 20.90 0.69 -22.69
C SER A 33 20.87 2.18 -22.35
N LEU A 34 20.24 2.98 -23.21
CA LEU A 34 20.07 4.40 -23.01
C LEU A 34 19.34 4.65 -21.69
N ASN A 35 19.92 5.47 -20.81
CA ASN A 35 19.40 5.78 -19.47
C ASN A 35 19.08 4.53 -18.64
N GLY A 36 19.76 3.41 -18.89
CA GLY A 36 19.50 2.13 -18.23
C GLY A 36 18.14 1.52 -18.52
N MET A 37 17.46 1.91 -19.61
CA MET A 37 16.14 1.43 -19.97
C MET A 37 16.10 -0.09 -20.02
N GLY A 38 15.09 -0.68 -19.40
CA GLY A 38 14.89 -2.13 -19.39
C GLY A 38 13.77 -2.52 -18.42
N ARG A 39 13.53 -3.84 -18.36
CA ARG A 39 12.64 -4.36 -17.32
C ARG A 39 13.20 -3.99 -15.96
N VAL A 40 12.32 -3.45 -15.12
CA VAL A 40 12.73 -3.00 -13.77
C VAL A 40 13.52 -4.12 -13.06
N PRO A 41 14.69 -3.82 -12.47
CA PRO A 41 15.21 -2.50 -12.13
C PRO A 41 15.98 -1.77 -13.21
N GLY A 42 16.04 -2.26 -14.43
CA GLY A 42 16.81 -1.66 -15.52
C GLY A 42 18.18 -2.29 -15.70
N ASN A 43 18.96 -1.71 -16.62
CA ASN A 43 20.26 -2.22 -17.08
C ASN A 43 21.37 -1.21 -16.78
N LEU A 44 22.60 -1.56 -17.16
CA LEU A 44 23.74 -0.63 -17.20
C LEU A 44 23.42 0.58 -18.09
N CYS A 45 23.65 1.80 -17.59
CA CYS A 45 23.47 3.02 -18.35
C CYS A 45 24.54 3.19 -19.40
N MET A 46 24.14 3.27 -20.67
CA MET A 46 25.06 3.36 -21.81
C MET A 46 25.90 4.63 -21.76
N GLU A 47 25.31 5.77 -21.46
CA GLU A 47 25.99 7.06 -21.37
C GLU A 47 27.13 7.04 -20.35
N LEU A 48 26.94 6.38 -19.21
CA LEU A 48 27.95 6.30 -18.16
C LEU A 48 29.15 5.45 -18.60
N ILE A 49 28.90 4.26 -19.14
CA ILE A 49 29.99 3.36 -19.51
C ILE A 49 30.73 3.83 -20.75
N MET A 50 30.04 4.48 -21.70
CA MET A 50 30.69 5.06 -22.89
C MET A 50 31.61 6.24 -22.51
N ASP A 51 31.18 7.11 -21.57
CA ASP A 51 32.01 8.21 -21.06
C ASP A 51 33.23 7.67 -20.31
N TYR A 52 33.05 6.63 -19.48
CA TYR A 52 34.16 5.95 -18.80
C TYR A 52 35.17 5.37 -19.82
N MET A 53 34.68 4.71 -20.87
CA MET A 53 35.52 4.14 -21.90
C MET A 53 36.30 5.23 -22.70
N ASN A 54 35.64 6.36 -22.99
CA ASN A 54 36.29 7.49 -23.64
C ASN A 54 37.41 8.13 -22.79
N LYS A 55 37.28 8.09 -21.45
CA LYS A 55 38.26 8.66 -20.52
C LYS A 55 39.48 7.74 -20.28
N ASN A 56 39.23 6.44 -20.23
CA ASN A 56 40.22 5.48 -19.76
C ASN A 56 40.82 4.60 -20.88
N TYR A 57 40.21 4.66 -22.06
CA TYR A 57 40.65 3.90 -23.25
C TYR A 57 40.70 4.83 -24.48
N GLU A 58 40.54 4.28 -25.70
CA GLU A 58 40.45 5.06 -26.92
C GLU A 58 39.10 5.79 -27.01
N LYS A 59 39.11 7.11 -27.23
CA LYS A 59 37.92 7.92 -27.43
C LYS A 59 37.20 7.56 -28.74
N LYS A 60 36.04 6.92 -28.63
CA LYS A 60 35.26 6.39 -29.77
C LYS A 60 33.83 6.86 -29.85
N TYR A 61 33.27 7.27 -28.72
CA TYR A 61 31.83 7.46 -28.58
C TYR A 61 31.46 8.93 -28.51
N ASP A 62 30.46 9.33 -29.26
CA ASP A 62 29.89 10.67 -29.17
C ASP A 62 28.75 10.66 -28.07
N ILE A 63 29.06 11.18 -26.91
CA ILE A 63 28.15 11.21 -25.79
C ILE A 63 27.00 12.19 -26.03
N ASN A 64 27.20 13.28 -26.79
CA ASN A 64 26.14 14.25 -27.04
C ASN A 64 24.99 13.63 -27.83
N GLN A 65 25.27 12.85 -28.86
CA GLN A 65 24.23 12.12 -29.60
C GLN A 65 23.45 11.15 -28.73
N VAL A 66 24.12 10.51 -27.76
CA VAL A 66 23.46 9.62 -26.77
C VAL A 66 22.55 10.41 -25.85
N LEU A 67 23.00 11.56 -25.36
CA LEU A 67 22.19 12.41 -24.47
C LEU A 67 20.98 12.99 -25.18
N ASP A 68 21.13 13.43 -26.44
CA ASP A 68 20.03 13.91 -27.26
C ASP A 68 18.98 12.82 -27.47
N ALA A 69 19.40 11.60 -27.82
CA ALA A 69 18.51 10.45 -27.96
C ALA A 69 17.78 10.09 -26.65
N ILE A 70 18.47 10.19 -25.50
CA ILE A 70 17.85 9.98 -24.19
C ILE A 70 16.77 11.03 -23.97
N GLN A 71 17.07 12.31 -24.19
CA GLN A 71 16.12 13.39 -23.94
C GLN A 71 14.90 13.29 -24.85
N GLU A 72 15.10 13.03 -26.14
CA GLU A 72 14.02 13.04 -27.12
C GLU A 72 13.14 11.78 -27.04
N HIS A 73 13.74 10.61 -26.81
CA HIS A 73 13.02 9.35 -26.98
C HIS A 73 12.82 8.56 -25.68
N ILE A 74 13.79 8.62 -24.74
CA ILE A 74 13.78 7.74 -23.56
C ILE A 74 13.08 8.37 -22.38
N LEU A 75 13.30 9.66 -22.09
CA LEU A 75 12.66 10.33 -20.96
C LEU A 75 11.13 10.37 -21.04
N PRO A 76 10.49 10.56 -22.21
CA PRO A 76 9.04 10.45 -22.33
C PRO A 76 8.50 9.07 -21.95
N ILE A 77 9.23 7.99 -22.31
CA ILE A 77 8.87 6.61 -21.92
C ILE A 77 9.01 6.43 -20.41
N ARG A 78 10.13 6.93 -19.85
CA ARG A 78 10.40 6.82 -18.39
C ARG A 78 9.37 7.51 -17.53
N GLN A 79 8.72 8.57 -18.02
CA GLN A 79 7.63 9.23 -17.32
C GLN A 79 6.36 8.34 -17.21
N GLN A 80 6.17 7.43 -18.14
CA GLN A 80 5.05 6.49 -18.16
C GLN A 80 5.38 5.19 -17.42
N GLU A 81 6.58 4.67 -17.66
CA GLU A 81 7.07 3.43 -17.06
C GLU A 81 8.45 3.66 -16.42
N SER A 82 8.49 3.80 -15.11
CA SER A 82 9.73 4.03 -14.39
C SER A 82 10.59 2.77 -14.30
N TRP A 83 11.91 2.93 -14.41
CA TRP A 83 12.92 1.90 -14.11
C TRP A 83 14.05 2.52 -13.30
N GLY A 84 14.95 1.68 -12.81
CA GLY A 84 16.05 2.04 -11.93
C GLY A 84 15.94 1.34 -10.58
N TYR A 85 16.81 1.71 -9.66
CA TYR A 85 16.78 1.22 -8.29
C TYR A 85 15.45 1.49 -7.59
N SER A 86 14.95 0.49 -6.88
CA SER A 86 13.85 0.66 -5.93
C SER A 86 14.04 -0.24 -4.71
N THR A 87 13.39 0.11 -3.61
CA THR A 87 13.45 -0.66 -2.35
C THR A 87 12.97 -2.10 -2.53
N GLU A 88 11.97 -2.33 -3.36
CA GLU A 88 11.39 -3.65 -3.61
C GLU A 88 12.40 -4.57 -4.31
N TYR A 89 13.09 -4.06 -5.33
CA TYR A 89 14.10 -4.84 -6.07
C TYR A 89 15.37 -5.04 -5.25
N PHE A 90 15.73 -4.06 -4.41
CA PHE A 90 16.77 -4.25 -3.40
C PHE A 90 16.42 -5.41 -2.46
N LEU A 91 15.17 -5.48 -1.95
CA LEU A 91 14.74 -6.56 -1.08
C LEU A 91 14.78 -7.92 -1.79
N SER A 92 14.36 -7.99 -3.05
CA SER A 92 14.47 -9.23 -3.84
C SER A 92 15.92 -9.67 -3.97
N ALA A 93 16.82 -8.77 -4.34
CA ALA A 93 18.24 -9.06 -4.48
C ALA A 93 18.89 -9.48 -3.15
N LYS A 94 18.57 -8.75 -2.06
CA LYS A 94 19.05 -9.05 -0.70
C LYS A 94 18.75 -10.49 -0.26
N HIS A 95 17.64 -11.05 -0.70
CA HIS A 95 17.21 -12.40 -0.33
C HIS A 95 17.45 -13.44 -1.44
N ASN A 96 18.15 -13.09 -2.53
CA ASN A 96 18.34 -13.92 -3.71
C ASN A 96 17.04 -14.46 -4.32
N LEU A 97 16.03 -13.61 -4.42
CA LEU A 97 14.69 -13.96 -4.87
C LEU A 97 14.44 -13.51 -6.31
N HIS A 98 13.60 -14.27 -7.01
CA HIS A 98 13.00 -13.77 -8.23
C HIS A 98 12.21 -12.48 -7.93
N ARG A 99 12.44 -11.42 -8.71
CA ARG A 99 11.90 -10.07 -8.49
C ARG A 99 10.38 -10.03 -8.32
N ASN A 100 9.64 -10.91 -9.01
CA ASN A 100 8.18 -10.92 -8.97
C ASN A 100 7.61 -11.19 -7.55
N TYR A 101 8.38 -11.72 -6.61
CA TYR A 101 7.96 -11.82 -5.22
C TYR A 101 7.75 -10.45 -4.58
N ALA A 102 8.69 -9.52 -4.78
CA ALA A 102 8.55 -8.17 -4.27
C ALA A 102 7.45 -7.39 -5.01
N GLU A 103 7.37 -7.51 -6.33
CA GLU A 103 6.29 -6.93 -7.13
C GLU A 103 4.91 -7.41 -6.67
N TYR A 104 4.78 -8.71 -6.37
CA TYR A 104 3.54 -9.30 -5.88
C TYR A 104 3.10 -8.69 -4.55
N LEU A 105 4.04 -8.54 -3.60
CA LEU A 105 3.75 -7.96 -2.30
C LEU A 105 3.46 -6.45 -2.40
N GLN A 106 4.19 -5.72 -3.26
CA GLN A 106 3.96 -4.29 -3.51
C GLN A 106 2.54 -4.03 -4.02
N LYS A 107 2.04 -4.86 -4.93
CA LYS A 107 0.68 -4.77 -5.47
C LYS A 107 -0.42 -4.94 -4.42
N LYS A 108 -0.13 -5.51 -3.25
CA LYS A 108 -1.10 -5.58 -2.15
C LYS A 108 -1.44 -4.20 -1.59
N GLY A 109 -0.52 -3.22 -1.68
CA GLY A 109 -0.75 -1.83 -1.25
C GLY A 109 -0.91 -1.61 0.26
N THR A 110 -0.86 -2.68 1.07
CA THR A 110 -1.11 -2.65 2.52
C THR A 110 0.17 -2.77 3.36
N LEU A 111 1.26 -3.22 2.75
CA LEU A 111 2.50 -3.56 3.41
C LEU A 111 3.49 -2.40 3.43
N THR A 112 4.21 -2.25 4.54
CA THR A 112 5.44 -1.44 4.58
C THR A 112 6.61 -2.20 3.96
N SER A 113 7.72 -1.50 3.65
CA SER A 113 8.95 -2.18 3.20
C SER A 113 9.50 -3.14 4.26
N ARG A 114 9.27 -2.86 5.56
CA ARG A 114 9.61 -3.74 6.68
C ARG A 114 8.80 -5.04 6.60
N ASP A 115 7.49 -4.95 6.39
CA ASP A 115 6.60 -6.11 6.25
C ASP A 115 7.01 -6.97 5.06
N MET A 116 7.24 -6.34 3.90
CA MET A 116 7.70 -7.04 2.72
C MET A 116 9.02 -7.79 2.99
N ASN A 117 9.98 -7.13 3.65
CA ASN A 117 11.25 -7.77 4.02
C ASN A 117 11.05 -9.00 4.92
N GLN A 118 10.13 -8.95 5.88
CA GLN A 118 9.81 -10.10 6.75
C GLN A 118 9.18 -11.25 5.97
N ILE A 119 8.24 -10.96 5.08
CA ILE A 119 7.58 -11.97 4.24
C ILE A 119 8.59 -12.62 3.27
N LEU A 120 9.39 -11.80 2.59
CA LEU A 120 10.39 -12.27 1.63
C LEU A 120 11.45 -13.18 2.29
N LYS A 121 11.83 -12.89 3.54
CA LYS A 121 12.72 -13.74 4.33
C LYS A 121 12.17 -15.13 4.58
N MET A 122 10.85 -15.31 4.60
CA MET A 122 10.21 -16.61 4.84
C MET A 122 10.14 -17.51 3.60
N ILE A 123 10.50 -17.01 2.41
CA ILE A 123 10.43 -17.79 1.16
C ILE A 123 11.45 -18.94 1.21
N PRO A 124 10.99 -20.21 1.03
CA PRO A 124 11.86 -21.36 1.08
C PRO A 124 12.94 -21.34 -0.03
N GLU A 125 14.13 -21.85 0.27
CA GLU A 125 15.28 -21.85 -0.66
C GLU A 125 14.91 -22.43 -2.04
N LYS A 126 14.16 -23.54 -2.07
CA LYS A 126 13.73 -24.21 -3.30
C LYS A 126 12.84 -23.35 -4.22
N LYS A 127 12.23 -22.28 -3.68
CA LYS A 127 11.28 -21.40 -4.38
C LYS A 127 11.87 -20.03 -4.75
N LYS A 128 13.15 -19.78 -4.42
CA LYS A 128 13.76 -18.47 -4.62
C LYS A 128 14.03 -18.13 -6.08
N ALA A 129 14.49 -19.12 -6.85
CA ALA A 129 14.95 -18.91 -8.25
C ALA A 129 13.81 -18.62 -9.23
N ALA A 130 12.61 -19.13 -8.95
CA ALA A 130 11.43 -18.91 -9.79
C ALA A 130 10.27 -18.41 -8.93
N PHE A 131 9.46 -17.50 -9.50
CA PHE A 131 8.29 -16.97 -8.81
C PHE A 131 7.19 -18.02 -8.69
N ASP A 132 6.69 -18.21 -7.48
CA ASP A 132 5.59 -19.10 -7.14
C ASP A 132 4.50 -18.27 -6.41
N ALA A 133 3.44 -17.95 -7.14
CA ALA A 133 2.37 -17.09 -6.65
C ALA A 133 1.62 -17.69 -5.45
N GLU A 134 1.43 -19.01 -5.43
CA GLU A 134 0.76 -19.71 -4.34
C GLU A 134 1.58 -19.61 -3.04
N THR A 135 2.88 -19.83 -3.13
CA THR A 135 3.80 -19.64 -2.00
C THR A 135 3.78 -18.20 -1.50
N ALA A 136 3.84 -17.22 -2.42
CA ALA A 136 3.79 -15.81 -2.04
C ALA A 136 2.49 -15.45 -1.31
N GLU A 137 1.33 -15.88 -1.83
CA GLU A 137 0.03 -15.65 -1.21
C GLU A 137 -0.08 -16.34 0.15
N LYS A 138 0.35 -17.59 0.26
CA LYS A 138 0.34 -18.35 1.53
C LYS A 138 1.17 -17.65 2.61
N LEU A 139 2.35 -17.16 2.27
CA LEU A 139 3.23 -16.46 3.22
C LEU A 139 2.68 -15.08 3.58
N TYR A 140 2.13 -14.37 2.62
CA TYR A 140 1.43 -13.11 2.85
C TYR A 140 0.28 -13.30 3.84
N ARG A 141 -0.62 -14.26 3.59
CA ARG A 141 -1.73 -14.56 4.50
C ARG A 141 -1.27 -15.00 5.89
N LYS A 142 -0.24 -15.83 5.96
CA LYS A 142 0.36 -16.22 7.25
C LYS A 142 0.88 -15.01 8.01
N TYR A 143 1.45 -14.04 7.32
CA TYR A 143 1.96 -12.82 7.93
C TYR A 143 0.82 -11.90 8.40
N GLU A 144 -0.23 -11.72 7.60
CA GLU A 144 -1.41 -10.94 7.97
C GLU A 144 -2.18 -11.55 9.13
N ASN A 145 -2.28 -12.87 9.19
CA ASN A 145 -3.05 -13.59 10.21
C ASN A 145 -2.28 -13.81 11.53
N ARG A 146 -1.35 -12.93 11.86
CA ARG A 146 -0.73 -12.95 13.19
C ARG A 146 -1.79 -12.75 14.25
N LYS A 147 -1.79 -13.65 15.25
CA LYS A 147 -2.78 -13.63 16.32
C LYS A 147 -2.26 -12.88 17.53
N VAL A 148 -3.17 -12.16 18.16
CA VAL A 148 -3.01 -11.52 19.46
C VAL A 148 -4.13 -11.97 20.38
N ASP A 149 -3.95 -11.88 21.68
CA ASP A 149 -5.05 -12.05 22.63
C ASP A 149 -5.86 -10.73 22.66
N ASP A 150 -6.99 -10.73 21.96
CA ASP A 150 -7.86 -9.58 21.80
C ASP A 150 -9.12 -9.63 22.67
N GLY A 151 -9.26 -10.66 23.53
CA GLY A 151 -10.47 -10.86 24.33
C GLY A 151 -10.77 -9.70 25.29
N GLY A 152 -9.76 -9.21 26.00
CA GLY A 152 -9.90 -8.06 26.89
C GLY A 152 -10.22 -6.76 26.13
N VAL A 153 -9.58 -6.55 24.98
CA VAL A 153 -9.82 -5.37 24.14
C VAL A 153 -11.25 -5.37 23.58
N LEU A 154 -11.73 -6.51 23.10
CA LEU A 154 -13.10 -6.63 22.61
C LEU A 154 -14.13 -6.35 23.73
N SER A 155 -13.89 -6.87 24.95
CA SER A 155 -14.78 -6.61 26.09
C SER A 155 -14.81 -5.12 26.45
N GLN A 156 -13.65 -4.47 26.52
CA GLN A 156 -13.55 -3.03 26.78
C GLN A 156 -14.28 -2.20 25.71
N LEU A 157 -14.06 -2.50 24.43
CA LEU A 157 -14.75 -1.80 23.36
C LEU A 157 -16.25 -2.09 23.33
N ALA A 158 -16.67 -3.32 23.65
CA ALA A 158 -18.09 -3.67 23.72
C ALA A 158 -18.82 -2.92 24.85
N GLU A 159 -18.18 -2.69 25.99
CA GLU A 159 -18.73 -1.83 27.05
C GLU A 159 -18.89 -0.38 26.59
N GLU A 160 -17.91 0.17 25.87
CA GLU A 160 -17.95 1.57 25.41
C GLU A 160 -18.93 1.79 24.26
N PHE A 161 -18.98 0.87 23.29
CA PHE A 161 -19.84 0.98 22.11
C PHE A 161 -21.24 0.40 22.32
N GLY A 162 -21.44 -0.42 23.36
CA GLY A 162 -22.70 -1.14 23.62
C GLY A 162 -23.90 -0.21 23.74
N GLY A 163 -24.92 -0.44 22.91
CA GLY A 163 -26.12 0.38 22.89
C GLY A 163 -25.98 1.81 22.36
N ARG A 164 -24.78 2.22 21.93
CA ARG A 164 -24.50 3.53 21.33
C ARG A 164 -24.52 3.47 19.83
N ARG A 165 -24.74 4.61 19.18
CA ARG A 165 -24.54 4.78 17.75
C ARG A 165 -23.09 5.07 17.43
N ALA A 166 -22.65 4.67 16.25
CA ALA A 166 -21.33 5.03 15.74
C ALA A 166 -21.45 5.82 14.44
N VAL A 167 -20.44 6.66 14.17
CA VAL A 167 -20.26 7.31 12.86
C VAL A 167 -18.94 6.87 12.30
N VAL A 168 -18.96 6.16 11.17
CA VAL A 168 -17.74 5.78 10.43
C VAL A 168 -17.40 6.90 9.46
N LEU A 169 -16.20 7.45 9.63
CA LEU A 169 -15.64 8.48 8.79
C LEU A 169 -14.65 7.84 7.79
N ALA A 170 -14.92 7.92 6.51
CA ALA A 170 -14.02 7.54 5.45
C ALA A 170 -13.42 8.79 4.77
N PRO A 171 -12.25 8.69 4.13
CA PRO A 171 -11.54 9.85 3.61
C PRO A 171 -12.05 10.34 2.24
N GLY A 172 -13.32 10.14 1.90
CA GLY A 172 -13.93 10.68 0.69
C GLY A 172 -14.14 12.19 0.79
N LYS A 173 -14.13 12.88 -0.35
CA LYS A 173 -14.23 14.35 -0.45
C LYS A 173 -15.52 14.89 0.17
N SER A 174 -16.62 14.14 0.07
CA SER A 174 -17.92 14.54 0.64
C SER A 174 -17.89 14.68 2.17
N LEU A 175 -16.89 14.12 2.86
CA LEU A 175 -16.75 14.27 4.31
C LEU A 175 -16.48 15.73 4.70
N GLU A 176 -15.55 16.40 4.03
CA GLU A 176 -15.21 17.81 4.30
C GLU A 176 -16.39 18.72 3.98
N GLU A 177 -16.99 18.54 2.81
CA GLU A 177 -18.15 19.31 2.37
C GLU A 177 -19.36 19.14 3.30
N GLY A 178 -19.60 17.91 3.79
CA GLY A 178 -20.71 17.53 4.66
C GLY A 178 -20.44 17.67 6.17
N TRP A 179 -19.23 18.08 6.58
CA TRP A 179 -18.78 18.01 7.97
C TRP A 179 -19.70 18.67 8.98
N LYS A 180 -20.26 19.83 8.66
CA LYS A 180 -21.22 20.51 9.55
C LYS A 180 -22.40 19.62 9.90
N LYS A 181 -22.96 18.88 8.93
CA LYS A 181 -24.06 17.94 9.12
C LYS A 181 -23.62 16.74 9.95
N VAL A 182 -22.45 16.18 9.63
CA VAL A 182 -21.86 15.03 10.33
C VAL A 182 -21.60 15.37 11.80
N ARG A 183 -20.96 16.50 12.09
CA ARG A 183 -20.69 16.99 13.45
C ARG A 183 -21.98 17.22 14.24
N SER A 184 -23.00 17.81 13.61
CA SER A 184 -24.32 18.01 14.22
C SER A 184 -24.97 16.68 14.58
N TYR A 185 -24.91 15.68 13.72
CA TYR A 185 -25.41 14.34 13.97
C TYR A 185 -24.68 13.67 15.15
N ILE A 186 -23.32 13.70 15.15
CA ILE A 186 -22.51 13.13 16.24
C ILE A 186 -22.95 13.71 17.58
N ARG A 187 -23.09 15.04 17.68
CA ARG A 187 -23.48 15.73 18.91
C ARG A 187 -24.90 15.42 19.34
N LYS A 188 -25.85 15.44 18.41
CA LYS A 188 -27.26 15.20 18.65
C LYS A 188 -27.55 13.78 19.14
N GLU A 189 -26.92 12.81 18.46
CA GLU A 189 -27.19 11.39 18.75
C GLU A 189 -26.22 10.79 19.79
N GLY A 190 -25.24 11.56 20.28
CA GLY A 190 -24.19 11.07 21.17
C GLY A 190 -23.37 9.93 20.55
N ALA A 191 -23.23 9.94 19.21
CA ALA A 191 -22.59 8.87 18.47
C ALA A 191 -21.07 8.92 18.61
N ILE A 192 -20.42 7.75 18.58
CA ILE A 192 -18.95 7.65 18.64
C ILE A 192 -18.39 7.76 17.22
N PRO A 193 -17.58 8.78 16.91
CA PRO A 193 -16.92 8.86 15.62
C PRO A 193 -15.70 7.92 15.55
N VAL A 194 -15.55 7.21 14.42
CA VAL A 194 -14.40 6.32 14.16
C VAL A 194 -13.91 6.54 12.73
N SER A 195 -12.69 7.05 12.56
CA SER A 195 -12.07 7.23 11.26
C SER A 195 -11.44 5.93 10.76
N ALA A 196 -11.53 5.63 9.46
CA ALA A 196 -11.07 4.40 8.84
C ALA A 196 -9.79 4.62 8.01
N ASN A 197 -8.64 4.10 8.46
CA ASN A 197 -7.30 4.24 7.88
C ASN A 197 -6.76 5.67 7.79
N PHE A 198 -7.33 6.58 8.55
CA PHE A 198 -6.84 7.96 8.70
C PHE A 198 -7.33 8.52 10.03
N TYR A 199 -6.93 9.74 10.35
CA TYR A 199 -7.51 10.54 11.41
C TYR A 199 -8.03 11.84 10.82
N PHE A 200 -9.29 12.12 11.01
CA PHE A 200 -9.89 13.37 10.53
C PHE A 200 -9.63 14.50 11.54
N ASP A 201 -8.88 15.52 11.13
CA ASP A 201 -8.39 16.59 12.02
C ASP A 201 -9.50 17.35 12.79
N GLU A 202 -10.69 17.45 12.19
CA GLU A 202 -11.83 18.11 12.81
C GLU A 202 -12.67 17.18 13.72
N GLN A 203 -12.32 15.89 13.81
CA GLN A 203 -12.96 14.92 14.68
C GLN A 203 -12.68 15.28 16.15
N GLU A 204 -13.75 15.38 16.93
CA GLU A 204 -13.69 15.60 18.38
C GLU A 204 -13.90 14.27 19.12
N GLY A 205 -12.84 13.73 19.71
CA GLY A 205 -12.89 12.45 20.43
C GLY A 205 -13.07 11.22 19.52
N GLY A 206 -13.48 10.08 20.09
CA GLY A 206 -13.68 8.83 19.39
C GLY A 206 -12.38 8.09 19.08
N TYR A 207 -12.34 7.42 17.93
CA TYR A 207 -11.28 6.49 17.56
C TYR A 207 -10.76 6.71 16.14
N ALA A 208 -9.53 6.24 15.91
CA ALA A 208 -9.01 5.98 14.58
C ALA A 208 -8.74 4.47 14.43
N PHE A 209 -9.32 3.84 13.44
CA PHE A 209 -9.16 2.42 13.13
C PHE A 209 -8.23 2.22 11.94
N PHE A 210 -7.18 1.41 12.11
CA PHE A 210 -6.23 1.11 11.04
C PHE A 210 -6.12 -0.38 10.79
N SER A 211 -6.29 -0.77 9.54
CA SER A 211 -6.05 -2.12 9.02
C SER A 211 -4.95 -2.16 7.96
N ASN A 212 -4.32 -1.03 7.66
CA ASN A 212 -3.25 -0.85 6.69
C ASN A 212 -2.01 -0.29 7.38
N ALA A 213 -0.91 -1.06 7.37
CA ALA A 213 0.32 -0.71 8.05
C ALA A 213 0.95 0.60 7.53
N ARG A 214 0.90 0.86 6.21
CA ARG A 214 1.41 2.11 5.63
C ARG A 214 0.65 3.31 6.17
N ARG A 215 -0.68 3.22 6.25
CA ARG A 215 -1.52 4.32 6.74
C ARG A 215 -1.31 4.59 8.23
N TYR A 216 -1.09 3.55 9.00
CA TYR A 216 -0.74 3.69 10.41
C TYR A 216 0.64 4.34 10.61
N GLU A 217 1.65 3.97 9.81
CA GLU A 217 2.96 4.63 9.87
C GLU A 217 2.87 6.12 9.48
N GLU A 218 2.10 6.46 8.45
CA GLU A 218 1.82 7.85 8.07
C GLU A 218 1.16 8.62 9.23
N TYR A 219 0.18 8.02 9.90
CA TYR A 219 -0.47 8.60 11.09
C TYR A 219 0.52 8.81 12.24
N LYS A 220 1.34 7.81 12.56
CA LYS A 220 2.34 7.93 13.65
C LYS A 220 3.37 9.04 13.41
N THR A 221 3.73 9.27 12.16
CA THR A 221 4.67 10.35 11.80
C THR A 221 4.01 11.73 11.79
N SER A 222 2.68 11.80 11.73
CA SER A 222 1.96 13.04 11.85
C SER A 222 2.05 13.57 13.30
N ARG A 223 2.34 14.88 13.47
CA ARG A 223 2.46 15.51 14.80
C ARG A 223 1.14 15.63 15.58
N LYS A 224 0.05 15.07 15.08
CA LYS A 224 -1.31 15.23 15.59
C LYS A 224 -1.93 13.94 16.11
N GLN A 225 -1.18 13.18 16.93
CA GLN A 225 -1.75 12.02 17.63
C GLN A 225 -2.77 12.50 18.69
N ARG A 226 -4.06 12.37 18.41
CA ARG A 226 -5.13 12.91 19.27
C ARG A 226 -6.29 11.95 19.56
N SER A 227 -6.26 10.71 19.08
CA SER A 227 -7.36 9.76 19.29
C SER A 227 -6.87 8.44 19.86
N ASN A 228 -7.78 7.73 20.50
CA ASN A 228 -7.59 6.33 20.79
C ASN A 228 -7.48 5.56 19.47
N VAL A 229 -6.52 4.68 19.37
CA VAL A 229 -6.24 3.92 18.15
C VAL A 229 -6.68 2.48 18.31
N ILE A 230 -7.43 1.99 17.32
CA ILE A 230 -7.78 0.58 17.18
C ILE A 230 -6.99 0.05 15.96
N LEU A 231 -6.19 -0.99 16.18
CA LEU A 231 -5.38 -1.63 15.14
C LEU A 231 -5.86 -3.05 14.89
N THR A 232 -5.68 -3.50 13.66
CA THR A 232 -5.77 -4.92 13.36
C THR A 232 -4.39 -5.58 13.50
N SER A 233 -4.34 -6.86 13.86
CA SER A 233 -3.10 -7.59 14.16
C SER A 233 -2.14 -7.74 12.96
N ASN A 234 -2.61 -7.50 11.72
CA ASN A 234 -1.79 -7.45 10.52
C ASN A 234 -1.01 -6.14 10.37
N VAL A 235 -1.40 -5.08 11.09
CA VAL A 235 -0.59 -3.86 11.16
C VAL A 235 0.72 -4.19 11.87
N SER A 236 1.85 -3.97 11.20
CA SER A 236 3.13 -4.50 11.64
C SER A 236 3.71 -3.80 12.84
N GLY A 237 4.40 -4.57 13.61
CA GLY A 237 5.51 -4.18 14.43
C GLY A 237 5.19 -3.71 15.83
N GLU A 238 5.71 -2.57 16.15
CA GLU A 238 5.65 -2.01 17.49
C GLU A 238 4.35 -1.22 17.63
N TYR A 239 3.37 -1.82 18.30
CA TYR A 239 2.15 -1.11 18.69
C TYR A 239 2.50 0.03 19.64
N GLY A 240 1.83 1.18 19.48
CA GLY A 240 1.99 2.29 20.39
C GLY A 240 1.42 1.96 21.79
N PHE A 241 1.85 2.75 22.80
CA PHE A 241 1.25 2.64 24.12
C PHE A 241 -0.22 3.11 24.07
N GLY A 242 -1.13 2.25 24.48
CA GLY A 242 -2.58 2.53 24.47
C GLY A 242 -3.31 2.14 23.20
N ASP A 243 -2.62 1.52 22.22
CA ASP A 243 -3.30 0.97 21.04
C ASP A 243 -4.10 -0.28 21.39
N LEU A 244 -5.34 -0.35 20.87
CA LEU A 244 -6.26 -1.47 21.05
C LEU A 244 -6.13 -2.39 19.85
N VAL A 245 -5.58 -3.59 20.03
CA VAL A 245 -5.27 -4.51 18.91
C VAL A 245 -6.28 -5.63 18.80
N ILE A 246 -6.91 -5.77 17.62
CA ILE A 246 -7.93 -6.77 17.28
C ILE A 246 -7.37 -7.75 16.24
N ASN A 247 -7.68 -9.03 16.36
CA ASN A 247 -7.30 -10.02 15.36
C ASN A 247 -7.89 -9.70 13.99
N TYR A 248 -7.02 -9.51 12.99
CA TYR A 248 -7.40 -9.20 11.62
C TYR A 248 -8.28 -10.29 11.01
N ASP A 249 -7.97 -11.56 11.24
CA ASP A 249 -8.72 -12.70 10.72
C ASP A 249 -10.19 -12.73 11.20
N ARG A 250 -10.48 -12.19 12.37
CA ARG A 250 -11.85 -12.03 12.87
C ARG A 250 -12.72 -11.12 11.99
N LEU A 251 -12.08 -10.14 11.37
CA LEU A 251 -12.74 -9.13 10.54
C LEU A 251 -12.66 -9.46 9.05
N ALA A 252 -11.52 -10.00 8.59
CA ALA A 252 -11.22 -10.23 7.17
C ALA A 252 -11.70 -11.58 6.65
N TYR A 253 -11.60 -12.63 7.48
CA TYR A 253 -11.90 -14.01 7.08
C TYR A 253 -13.19 -14.48 7.75
N GLY A 254 -14.08 -14.92 6.97
CA GLY A 254 -15.27 -15.63 7.26
C GLY A 254 -15.59 -16.42 6.00
N GLU A 255 -16.79 -16.91 5.81
CA GLU A 255 -17.24 -17.56 4.57
C GLU A 255 -17.03 -16.66 3.33
N LYS A 256 -16.90 -15.33 3.54
CA LYS A 256 -16.64 -14.33 2.51
C LYS A 256 -15.41 -13.50 2.89
N SER A 257 -14.45 -13.38 1.96
CA SER A 257 -13.25 -12.57 2.16
C SER A 257 -13.56 -11.07 2.06
N TYR A 258 -13.44 -10.35 3.16
CA TYR A 258 -13.59 -8.88 3.21
C TYR A 258 -12.23 -8.16 3.13
N SER A 259 -11.28 -8.74 2.51
CA SER A 259 -9.85 -8.63 2.74
C SER A 259 -9.16 -7.30 2.42
N ALA A 260 -9.82 -6.24 2.03
CA ALA A 260 -9.08 -5.04 1.63
C ALA A 260 -9.71 -3.69 2.02
N ASN A 261 -11.00 -3.60 2.29
CA ASN A 261 -11.62 -2.31 2.58
C ASN A 261 -11.73 -2.04 4.08
N CYS A 262 -10.99 -1.04 4.56
CA CYS A 262 -10.95 -0.67 5.97
C CYS A 262 -12.32 -0.27 6.54
N GLY A 263 -13.14 0.42 5.77
CA GLY A 263 -14.50 0.79 6.18
C GLY A 263 -15.38 -0.44 6.42
N ILE A 264 -15.28 -1.45 5.58
CA ILE A 264 -16.00 -2.72 5.74
C ILE A 264 -15.51 -3.49 6.97
N LEU A 265 -14.18 -3.58 7.17
CA LEU A 265 -13.61 -4.21 8.37
C LEU A 265 -14.07 -3.51 9.65
N LEU A 266 -14.10 -2.19 9.65
CA LEU A 266 -14.59 -1.40 10.78
C LEU A 266 -16.08 -1.65 11.04
N LEU A 267 -16.93 -1.70 10.02
CA LEU A 267 -18.35 -2.04 10.18
C LEU A 267 -18.54 -3.44 10.77
N ARG A 268 -17.73 -4.40 10.38
CA ARG A 268 -17.76 -5.73 10.99
C ARG A 268 -17.32 -5.70 12.45
N LEU A 269 -16.28 -4.93 12.81
CA LEU A 269 -15.90 -4.74 14.19
C LEU A 269 -17.07 -4.17 15.00
N LEU A 270 -17.70 -3.09 14.52
CA LEU A 270 -18.84 -2.47 15.19
C LEU A 270 -20.00 -3.45 15.37
N GLY A 271 -20.25 -4.33 14.39
CA GLY A 271 -21.23 -5.41 14.51
C GLY A 271 -20.88 -6.41 15.62
N LEU A 272 -19.61 -6.82 15.71
CA LEU A 272 -19.12 -7.69 16.80
C LEU A 272 -19.23 -7.04 18.18
N LEU A 273 -19.10 -5.72 18.27
CA LEU A 273 -19.28 -4.93 19.49
C LEU A 273 -20.74 -4.68 19.83
N GLY A 274 -21.69 -5.20 19.04
CA GLY A 274 -23.12 -5.10 19.29
C GLY A 274 -23.77 -3.78 18.87
N VAL A 275 -23.07 -2.92 18.09
CA VAL A 275 -23.61 -1.68 17.55
C VAL A 275 -24.72 -1.99 16.53
N LYS A 276 -25.89 -1.38 16.68
CA LYS A 276 -27.07 -1.63 15.83
C LYS A 276 -27.36 -0.53 14.81
N GLU A 277 -26.88 0.68 15.05
CA GLU A 277 -27.06 1.83 14.17
C GLU A 277 -25.73 2.50 13.89
N VAL A 278 -25.35 2.56 12.61
CA VAL A 278 -24.12 3.21 12.15
C VAL A 278 -24.44 4.22 11.06
N ALA A 279 -23.90 5.43 11.21
CA ALA A 279 -23.93 6.42 10.17
C ALA A 279 -22.58 6.44 9.40
N LEU A 280 -22.65 6.66 8.09
CA LEU A 280 -21.51 6.66 7.17
C LEU A 280 -21.31 8.06 6.61
N ALA A 281 -20.08 8.54 6.63
CA ALA A 281 -19.68 9.80 6.02
C ALA A 281 -18.37 9.65 5.25
N GLY A 282 -18.25 10.28 4.08
CA GLY A 282 -17.10 10.15 3.20
C GLY A 282 -17.01 8.80 2.46
N PHE A 283 -18.09 8.04 2.38
CA PHE A 283 -18.19 6.81 1.59
C PHE A 283 -18.60 7.13 0.15
N ASP A 284 -17.80 7.93 -0.55
CA ASP A 284 -18.16 8.49 -1.86
C ASP A 284 -18.22 7.43 -2.97
N GLY A 285 -17.39 6.39 -2.86
CA GLY A 285 -17.06 5.46 -3.92
C GLY A 285 -15.85 5.94 -4.72
N TYR A 286 -15.31 5.06 -5.56
CA TYR A 286 -14.14 5.35 -6.37
C TYR A 286 -14.52 5.77 -7.78
N GLU A 287 -13.85 6.80 -8.32
CA GLU A 287 -13.92 7.21 -9.71
C GLU A 287 -12.59 6.93 -10.41
N GLU A 288 -12.66 6.33 -11.59
CA GLU A 288 -11.48 6.00 -12.40
C GLU A 288 -10.77 7.26 -12.89
N GLY A 289 -9.44 7.27 -12.82
CA GLY A 289 -8.62 8.39 -13.29
C GLY A 289 -8.68 9.64 -12.42
N LYS A 290 -9.34 9.60 -11.27
CA LYS A 290 -9.45 10.73 -10.35
C LYS A 290 -8.80 10.45 -9.00
N GLU A 291 -8.42 11.51 -8.33
CA GLU A 291 -8.06 11.50 -6.92
C GLU A 291 -9.34 11.42 -6.08
N ASN A 292 -9.51 10.29 -5.38
CA ASN A 292 -10.77 9.96 -4.71
C ASN A 292 -10.83 10.37 -3.24
N TYR A 293 -9.74 10.87 -2.70
CA TYR A 293 -9.62 11.17 -1.27
C TYR A 293 -9.54 12.67 -0.98
N LEU A 294 -9.72 13.02 0.28
CA LEU A 294 -9.51 14.36 0.82
C LEU A 294 -8.11 14.88 0.46
N ALA A 295 -7.99 16.17 0.22
CA ALA A 295 -6.70 16.82 -0.04
C ALA A 295 -5.72 16.58 1.12
N GLY A 296 -4.51 16.16 0.80
CA GLY A 296 -3.48 15.82 1.79
C GLY A 296 -3.58 14.42 2.38
N TYR A 297 -4.60 13.64 2.00
CA TYR A 297 -4.72 12.23 2.33
C TYR A 297 -4.64 11.39 1.04
N PHE A 298 -3.70 10.44 0.99
CA PHE A 298 -3.68 9.38 -0.04
C PHE A 298 -3.65 9.84 -1.52
N GLY A 299 -2.59 10.44 -2.00
CA GLY A 299 -2.43 10.86 -3.41
C GLY A 299 -2.41 9.72 -4.45
N GLU A 300 -3.22 8.68 -4.29
CA GLU A 300 -3.30 7.56 -5.24
C GLU A 300 -4.48 7.75 -6.21
N VAL A 301 -4.17 7.72 -7.51
CA VAL A 301 -5.17 7.69 -8.58
C VAL A 301 -5.49 6.24 -8.93
N TYR A 302 -6.76 5.87 -8.87
CA TYR A 302 -7.20 4.51 -9.18
C TYR A 302 -7.40 4.34 -10.70
N GLY A 303 -6.80 3.28 -11.27
CA GLY A 303 -6.99 2.91 -12.67
C GLY A 303 -8.37 2.30 -12.90
N ALA A 304 -8.60 1.07 -12.46
CA ALA A 304 -9.87 0.36 -12.65
C ALA A 304 -10.56 0.11 -11.31
N CYS A 305 -11.63 0.83 -11.00
CA CYS A 305 -12.30 0.79 -9.69
C CYS A 305 -13.76 0.28 -9.73
N ALA A 306 -14.33 0.04 -10.89
CA ALA A 306 -15.72 -0.41 -11.01
C ALA A 306 -16.00 -1.76 -10.30
N GLY A 307 -15.01 -2.68 -10.30
CA GLY A 307 -15.09 -3.96 -9.59
C GLY A 307 -15.14 -3.78 -8.09
N ASP A 308 -14.30 -2.90 -7.57
CA ASP A 308 -14.19 -2.62 -6.14
C ASP A 308 -15.47 -1.96 -5.61
N ASN A 309 -16.03 -0.99 -6.35
CA ASN A 309 -17.30 -0.36 -5.98
C ASN A 309 -18.43 -1.38 -5.87
N ARG A 310 -18.61 -2.26 -6.87
CA ARG A 310 -19.64 -3.30 -6.81
C ARG A 310 -19.45 -4.25 -5.65
N GLN A 311 -18.21 -4.61 -5.34
CA GLN A 311 -17.93 -5.49 -4.21
C GLN A 311 -18.22 -4.83 -2.87
N ILE A 312 -17.86 -3.55 -2.71
CA ILE A 312 -18.16 -2.78 -1.49
C ILE A 312 -19.68 -2.63 -1.31
N ALA A 313 -20.41 -2.30 -2.38
CA ALA A 313 -21.89 -2.20 -2.32
C ALA A 313 -22.54 -3.52 -1.86
N ARG A 314 -22.06 -4.67 -2.35
CA ARG A 314 -22.54 -6.00 -1.89
C ARG A 314 -22.29 -6.20 -0.40
N TRP A 315 -21.09 -5.91 0.09
CA TRP A 315 -20.76 -6.06 1.50
C TRP A 315 -21.59 -5.12 2.38
N LEU A 316 -21.82 -3.87 1.95
CA LEU A 316 -22.70 -2.95 2.66
C LEU A 316 -24.15 -3.46 2.71
N THR A 317 -24.64 -4.06 1.62
CA THR A 317 -25.98 -4.68 1.60
C THR A 317 -26.08 -5.84 2.59
N GLU A 318 -25.08 -6.70 2.66
CA GLU A 318 -25.04 -7.82 3.63
C GLU A 318 -24.95 -7.32 5.09
N ILE A 319 -24.14 -6.28 5.33
CA ILE A 319 -24.04 -5.66 6.67
C ILE A 319 -25.36 -5.01 7.09
N ARG A 320 -26.09 -4.41 6.14
CA ARG A 320 -27.40 -3.78 6.38
C ARG A 320 -28.46 -4.76 6.91
N GLU A 321 -28.33 -6.05 6.67
CA GLU A 321 -29.20 -7.08 7.22
C GLU A 321 -29.04 -7.21 8.76
N GLN A 322 -27.87 -6.84 9.29
CA GLN A 322 -27.53 -7.00 10.70
C GLN A 322 -27.51 -5.68 11.50
N MET A 323 -27.28 -4.55 10.79
CA MET A 323 -27.25 -3.22 11.41
C MET A 323 -27.83 -2.16 10.47
N LYS A 324 -28.50 -1.17 11.05
CA LYS A 324 -29.03 -0.04 10.31
C LYS A 324 -27.90 0.89 9.85
N LEU A 325 -27.76 1.05 8.52
CA LEU A 325 -26.82 1.99 7.92
C LEU A 325 -27.54 3.25 7.44
N THR A 326 -26.95 4.42 7.70
CA THR A 326 -27.46 5.72 7.27
C THR A 326 -26.34 6.55 6.67
N PHE A 327 -26.48 7.02 5.43
CA PHE A 327 -25.49 7.89 4.80
C PHE A 327 -25.73 9.35 5.19
N LEU A 328 -24.72 10.00 5.77
CA LEU A 328 -24.77 11.42 6.16
C LEU A 328 -24.28 12.33 5.04
N THR A 329 -23.43 11.82 4.16
CA THR A 329 -22.90 12.51 2.99
C THR A 329 -23.27 11.75 1.71
N PRO A 330 -23.23 12.37 0.54
CA PRO A 330 -23.48 11.70 -0.73
C PRO A 330 -22.61 10.46 -0.89
N SER A 331 -23.18 9.39 -1.44
CA SER A 331 -22.50 8.13 -1.62
C SER A 331 -23.05 7.38 -2.84
N ARG A 332 -22.19 6.95 -3.72
CA ARG A 332 -22.53 6.04 -4.81
C ARG A 332 -23.16 4.75 -4.30
N TYR A 333 -22.71 4.25 -3.17
CA TYR A 333 -23.20 2.99 -2.61
C TYR A 333 -24.65 3.08 -2.13
N GLU A 334 -25.10 4.26 -1.69
CA GLU A 334 -26.51 4.43 -1.32
C GLU A 334 -27.45 4.22 -2.51
N GLU A 335 -27.04 4.62 -3.70
CA GLU A 335 -27.80 4.42 -4.94
C GLU A 335 -27.77 2.96 -5.40
N GLU A 336 -26.61 2.31 -5.31
CA GLU A 336 -26.43 0.90 -5.73
C GLU A 336 -27.11 -0.11 -4.77
N MET A 337 -27.45 0.30 -3.55
CA MET A 337 -28.11 -0.53 -2.52
C MET A 337 -29.66 -0.39 -2.54
N ARG A 338 -30.21 0.50 -3.36
CA ARG A 338 -31.66 0.66 -3.58
C ARG A 338 -32.19 -0.37 -4.58
#